data_1fa59c046b55900b686bb6756bf04d05
#
_entry.id   1fa59c046b55900b686bb6756bf04d05
#
_cell.length_a   1.000
_cell.length_b   1.000
_cell.length_c   1.000
_cell.angle_alpha   90.00
_cell.angle_beta   90.00
_cell.angle_gamma   90.00
#
_symmetry.space_group_name_H-M   'P 1'
#
loop_
_entity.id
_entity.type
_entity.pdbx_description
1 polymer ?
#
loop_
_entity_poly.entity_id
_entity_poly.type
_entity_poly.pdbx_seq_one_letter_code
_entity_poly.pdbx_strand_id
1 'polypeptide(L)'
;MSLYAIGDLHLHYQSELKASGQLRDRVWKNHEEKFRKNCRKMITEDDTLVLAGDHSWGRKLSECEQDLQYICDLPGRKILTRGNHDMFWDAKKTRQLNELFQPQLTFLQDSYETYQDYALVGTKGFSFEGPFYIDRRGRIIGWDEDAEDHSKKLVERELQRLRKSFELAKADGYQKYIMFLHYPPTNILEERSGFTDMAEEYDAEQVIYAHCHGESRFHDSIHGEYRGRIYRLVSGDYLRWKPLKILD
;
A
#
# COMPACT_ATOMS: atom_id res chain seq x y z
N MET A 1 -21.84 3.73 4.82
CA MET A 1 -20.53 3.22 5.26
C MET A 1 -19.82 2.71 4.02
N SER A 2 -18.71 3.31 3.63
CA SER A 2 -17.97 2.96 2.40
C SER A 2 -16.51 2.68 2.73
N LEU A 3 -15.86 1.85 1.92
CA LEU A 3 -14.42 1.54 1.98
C LEU A 3 -13.68 2.35 0.92
N TYR A 4 -12.67 3.10 1.32
CA TYR A 4 -11.81 3.90 0.46
C TYR A 4 -10.35 3.45 0.57
N ALA A 5 -9.56 3.68 -0.47
CA ALA A 5 -8.12 3.44 -0.45
C ALA A 5 -7.34 4.53 -1.17
N ILE A 6 -6.12 4.79 -0.69
CA ILE A 6 -5.08 5.61 -1.32
C ILE A 6 -3.73 5.22 -0.72
N GLY A 7 -2.64 5.42 -1.44
CA GLY A 7 -1.26 5.21 -0.94
C GLY A 7 -0.34 6.37 -1.27
N ASP A 8 0.93 6.22 -0.92
CA ASP A 8 2.02 7.13 -1.28
C ASP A 8 1.80 8.58 -0.81
N LEU A 9 1.42 8.76 0.47
CA LEU A 9 1.23 10.10 1.02
C LEU A 9 2.54 10.86 1.16
N HIS A 10 3.62 10.17 1.45
CA HIS A 10 4.96 10.76 1.58
C HIS A 10 5.00 12.05 2.41
N LEU A 11 4.32 12.04 3.56
CA LEU A 11 4.31 13.16 4.49
C LEU A 11 5.72 13.40 5.06
N HIS A 12 6.02 14.65 5.40
CA HIS A 12 7.37 15.05 5.83
C HIS A 12 7.40 16.32 6.68
N TYR A 13 6.44 16.46 7.60
CA TYR A 13 6.33 17.64 8.46
C TYR A 13 7.52 17.84 9.39
N GLN A 14 8.17 16.75 9.80
CA GLN A 14 9.29 16.78 10.74
C GLN A 14 10.60 16.25 10.15
N SER A 15 10.57 15.63 8.98
CA SER A 15 11.77 15.09 8.36
C SER A 15 12.41 16.13 7.43
N GLU A 16 13.72 16.37 7.57
CA GLU A 16 14.51 17.15 6.63
C GLU A 16 14.72 16.38 5.33
N LEU A 17 13.69 16.21 4.56
CA LEU A 17 13.85 15.65 3.24
C LEU A 17 14.28 16.73 2.25
N LYS A 18 15.47 16.53 1.76
CA LYS A 18 15.85 17.07 0.45
C LYS A 18 14.90 16.40 -0.54
N ALA A 19 13.85 17.11 -0.91
CA ALA A 19 12.83 16.65 -1.83
C ALA A 19 13.48 15.85 -2.96
N SER A 20 13.19 14.57 -3.06
CA SER A 20 13.54 13.78 -4.23
C SER A 20 12.95 14.49 -5.45
N GLY A 21 13.57 14.39 -6.61
CA GLY A 21 13.10 15.10 -7.81
C GLY A 21 11.63 14.86 -8.13
N GLN A 22 11.04 13.77 -7.65
CA GLN A 22 9.64 13.39 -7.80
C GLN A 22 8.65 14.34 -7.11
N LEU A 23 8.99 14.88 -5.93
CA LEU A 23 8.15 15.85 -5.22
C LEU A 23 8.16 17.26 -5.87
N ARG A 24 8.92 17.47 -6.94
CA ARG A 24 8.94 18.73 -7.68
C ARG A 24 7.80 18.86 -8.70
N ASP A 25 7.13 17.77 -9.03
CA ASP A 25 6.04 17.79 -9.99
C ASP A 25 4.84 18.56 -9.45
N ARG A 26 4.14 19.22 -10.36
CA ARG A 26 2.98 20.07 -10.03
C ARG A 26 1.87 19.31 -9.30
N VAL A 27 1.76 17.99 -9.51
CA VAL A 27 0.75 17.16 -8.85
C VAL A 27 1.02 17.06 -7.35
N TRP A 28 2.29 17.06 -6.92
CA TRP A 28 2.73 16.95 -5.53
C TRP A 28 2.66 18.28 -4.75
N LYS A 29 2.53 19.40 -5.45
CA LYS A 29 2.46 20.70 -4.78
C LYS A 29 1.23 20.80 -3.88
N ASN A 30 1.43 21.02 -2.57
CA ASN A 30 0.39 21.09 -1.53
C ASN A 30 -0.52 19.83 -1.56
N HIS A 31 0.07 18.67 -1.75
CA HIS A 31 -0.68 17.42 -1.89
C HIS A 31 -1.42 17.06 -0.60
N GLU A 32 -0.80 17.30 0.55
CA GLU A 32 -1.37 17.08 1.88
C GLU A 32 -2.66 17.89 2.09
N GLU A 33 -2.70 19.16 1.67
CA GLU A 33 -3.90 19.99 1.75
C GLU A 33 -5.01 19.50 0.80
N LYS A 34 -4.62 19.12 -0.44
CA LYS A 34 -5.56 18.56 -1.42
C LYS A 34 -6.17 17.26 -0.91
N PHE A 35 -5.35 16.39 -0.36
CA PHE A 35 -5.80 15.10 0.18
C PHE A 35 -6.74 15.31 1.37
N ARG A 36 -6.36 16.13 2.36
CA ARG A 36 -7.22 16.45 3.50
C ARG A 36 -8.57 17.03 3.08
N LYS A 37 -8.58 17.96 2.12
CA LYS A 37 -9.81 18.54 1.57
C LYS A 37 -10.69 17.48 0.92
N ASN A 38 -10.10 16.59 0.13
CA ASN A 38 -10.84 15.52 -0.55
C ASN A 38 -11.38 14.49 0.47
N CYS A 39 -10.59 14.07 1.46
CA CYS A 39 -11.06 13.18 2.53
C CYS A 39 -12.28 13.79 3.25
N ARG A 40 -12.20 15.03 3.71
CA ARG A 40 -13.31 15.70 4.40
C ARG A 40 -14.57 15.88 3.54
N LYS A 41 -14.42 15.89 2.21
CA LYS A 41 -15.55 15.98 1.27
C LYS A 41 -16.19 14.62 0.99
N MET A 42 -15.39 13.53 0.99
CA MET A 42 -15.78 12.24 0.46
C MET A 42 -16.04 11.19 1.55
N ILE A 43 -15.37 11.34 2.69
CA ILE A 43 -15.33 10.33 3.77
C ILE A 43 -16.04 10.88 4.99
N THR A 44 -16.89 10.07 5.59
CA THR A 44 -17.58 10.36 6.86
C THR A 44 -16.94 9.57 8.01
N GLU A 45 -17.35 9.83 9.25
CA GLU A 45 -16.84 9.11 10.43
C GLU A 45 -17.22 7.61 10.42
N ASP A 46 -18.27 7.23 9.68
CA ASP A 46 -18.70 5.84 9.55
C ASP A 46 -17.95 5.05 8.46
N ASP A 47 -17.13 5.73 7.65
CA ASP A 47 -16.40 5.11 6.55
C ASP A 47 -15.05 4.55 7.00
N THR A 48 -14.44 3.72 6.16
CA THR A 48 -13.09 3.19 6.37
C THR A 48 -12.16 3.65 5.27
N LEU A 49 -10.98 4.14 5.64
CA LEU A 49 -9.90 4.54 4.74
C LEU A 49 -8.70 3.63 4.94
N VAL A 50 -8.32 2.89 3.90
CA VAL A 50 -7.08 2.11 3.88
C VAL A 50 -5.98 2.94 3.22
N LEU A 51 -4.87 3.10 3.91
CA LEU A 51 -3.67 3.75 3.42
C LEU A 51 -2.66 2.69 3.00
N ALA A 52 -2.39 2.60 1.70
CA ALA A 52 -1.63 1.51 1.08
C ALA A 52 -0.11 1.76 1.04
N GLY A 53 0.46 2.16 2.19
CA GLY A 53 1.91 2.33 2.36
C GLY A 53 2.45 3.71 2.01
N ASP A 54 3.71 3.92 2.39
CA ASP A 54 4.49 5.15 2.20
C ASP A 54 3.81 6.38 2.81
N HIS A 55 3.55 6.29 4.12
CA HIS A 55 2.86 7.33 4.87
C HIS A 55 3.77 8.51 5.19
N SER A 56 4.99 8.22 5.63
CA SER A 56 5.94 9.22 6.12
C SER A 56 7.35 8.94 5.65
N TRP A 57 8.11 10.01 5.43
CA TRP A 57 9.54 9.94 5.18
C TRP A 57 10.37 9.85 6.46
N GLY A 58 9.79 10.01 7.63
CA GLY A 58 10.50 9.87 8.90
C GLY A 58 11.06 8.46 9.07
N ARG A 59 12.28 8.36 9.57
CA ARG A 59 12.98 7.08 9.78
C ARG A 59 12.73 6.50 11.17
N LYS A 60 12.37 7.35 12.12
CA LYS A 60 12.05 7.01 13.50
C LYS A 60 10.67 7.52 13.85
N LEU A 61 10.02 6.91 14.82
CA LEU A 61 8.69 7.32 15.24
C LEU A 61 8.61 8.80 15.63
N SER A 62 9.63 9.31 16.35
CA SER A 62 9.72 10.73 16.72
C SER A 62 9.85 11.70 15.53
N GLU A 63 10.19 11.22 14.36
CA GLU A 63 10.26 12.01 13.12
C GLU A 63 8.95 11.95 12.32
N CYS A 64 8.00 11.11 12.76
CA CYS A 64 6.73 10.85 12.08
C CYS A 64 5.52 11.31 12.89
N GLU A 65 5.70 11.84 14.09
CA GLU A 65 4.60 12.17 15.01
C GLU A 65 3.57 13.12 14.38
N GLN A 66 4.03 14.18 13.71
CA GLN A 66 3.13 15.12 13.03
C GLN A 66 2.48 14.51 11.78
N ASP A 67 3.19 13.65 11.06
CA ASP A 67 2.66 12.94 9.89
C ASP A 67 1.56 11.96 10.32
N LEU A 68 1.79 11.19 11.39
CA LEU A 68 0.79 10.27 11.93
C LEU A 68 -0.39 11.03 12.57
N GLN A 69 -0.13 12.15 13.26
CA GLN A 69 -1.21 13.01 13.77
C GLN A 69 -2.07 13.57 12.63
N TYR A 70 -1.44 13.99 11.52
CA TYR A 70 -2.18 14.41 10.33
C TYR A 70 -3.14 13.31 9.85
N ILE A 71 -2.69 12.04 9.85
CA ILE A 71 -3.54 10.91 9.45
C ILE A 71 -4.64 10.67 10.49
N CYS A 72 -4.33 10.76 11.79
CA CYS A 72 -5.34 10.65 12.86
C CYS A 72 -6.50 11.65 12.68
N ASP A 73 -6.19 12.87 12.25
CA ASP A 73 -7.15 13.98 12.07
C ASP A 73 -8.04 13.84 10.81
N LEU A 74 -7.83 12.81 9.99
CA LEU A 74 -8.69 12.49 8.86
C LEU A 74 -9.98 11.80 9.34
N PRO A 75 -11.12 11.99 8.64
CA PRO A 75 -12.37 11.35 9.00
C PRO A 75 -12.34 9.83 8.80
N GLY A 76 -13.20 9.13 9.51
CA GLY A 76 -13.41 7.69 9.40
C GLY A 76 -12.35 6.84 10.11
N ARG A 77 -12.53 5.53 10.06
CA ARG A 77 -11.56 4.54 10.56
C ARG A 77 -10.37 4.45 9.61
N LYS A 78 -9.16 4.52 10.12
CA LYS A 78 -7.92 4.45 9.32
C LYS A 78 -7.19 3.13 9.54
N ILE A 79 -6.92 2.39 8.44
CA ILE A 79 -6.12 1.17 8.40
C ILE A 79 -4.90 1.44 7.53
N LEU A 80 -3.70 1.19 8.06
CA LEU A 80 -2.43 1.43 7.41
C LEU A 80 -1.78 0.10 7.05
N THR A 81 -1.39 -0.09 5.79
CA THR A 81 -0.44 -1.15 5.39
C THR A 81 0.94 -0.54 5.22
N ARG A 82 2.00 -1.33 5.43
CA ARG A 82 3.36 -0.83 5.39
C ARG A 82 3.84 -0.58 3.95
N GLY A 83 4.53 0.55 3.72
CA GLY A 83 5.30 0.82 2.50
C GLY A 83 6.81 0.61 2.66
N ASN A 84 7.58 0.90 1.64
CA ASN A 84 9.05 0.77 1.69
C ASN A 84 9.73 1.98 2.33
N HIS A 85 9.10 3.14 2.32
CA HIS A 85 9.58 4.33 3.01
C HIS A 85 9.13 4.44 4.47
N ASP A 86 8.21 3.61 4.94
CA ASP A 86 7.76 3.58 6.34
C ASP A 86 8.84 2.95 7.26
N MET A 87 10.04 3.54 7.29
CA MET A 87 11.18 3.02 8.04
C MET A 87 10.97 3.05 9.56
N PHE A 88 10.10 3.92 10.06
CA PHE A 88 9.70 3.99 11.47
C PHE A 88 8.95 2.74 11.93
N TRP A 89 8.37 2.00 10.98
CA TRP A 89 7.53 0.83 11.23
C TRP A 89 8.32 -0.47 11.02
N ASP A 90 8.90 -1.01 12.10
CA ASP A 90 9.38 -2.39 12.12
C ASP A 90 8.17 -3.34 12.23
N ALA A 91 8.01 -4.26 11.29
CA ALA A 91 6.92 -5.23 11.28
C ALA A 91 6.80 -6.05 12.59
N LYS A 92 7.92 -6.31 13.27
CA LYS A 92 7.95 -6.99 14.58
C LYS A 92 7.37 -6.15 15.73
N LYS A 93 7.27 -4.84 15.53
CA LYS A 93 6.77 -3.87 16.52
C LYS A 93 5.36 -3.37 16.21
N THR A 94 4.66 -3.98 15.24
CA THR A 94 3.32 -3.56 14.84
C THR A 94 2.34 -3.53 16.02
N ARG A 95 2.41 -4.51 16.91
CA ARG A 95 1.58 -4.53 18.11
C ARG A 95 1.79 -3.30 18.98
N GLN A 96 3.05 -2.88 19.18
CA GLN A 96 3.36 -1.67 19.96
C GLN A 96 2.82 -0.39 19.29
N LEU A 97 2.87 -0.29 17.96
CA LEU A 97 2.26 0.82 17.24
C LEU A 97 0.74 0.83 17.42
N ASN A 98 0.08 -0.32 17.34
CA ASN A 98 -1.35 -0.41 17.61
C ASN A 98 -1.70 0.01 19.03
N GLU A 99 -0.94 -0.42 20.03
CA GLU A 99 -1.13 -0.02 21.43
C GLU A 99 -0.99 1.51 21.63
N LEU A 100 -0.12 2.17 20.85
CA LEU A 100 0.10 3.62 20.93
C LEU A 100 -0.97 4.46 20.21
N PHE A 101 -1.51 3.97 19.11
CA PHE A 101 -2.33 4.77 18.19
C PHE A 101 -3.80 4.36 18.12
N GLN A 102 -4.19 3.19 18.65
CA GLN A 102 -5.61 2.82 18.71
C GLN A 102 -6.39 3.71 19.69
N PRO A 103 -7.65 4.05 19.39
CA PRO A 103 -8.44 3.58 18.24
C PRO A 103 -8.26 4.39 16.94
N GLN A 104 -7.40 5.42 16.92
CA GLN A 104 -7.30 6.35 15.79
C GLN A 104 -6.71 5.74 14.52
N LEU A 105 -5.67 4.90 14.69
CA LEU A 105 -5.00 4.20 13.60
C LEU A 105 -4.92 2.70 13.89
N THR A 106 -5.06 1.89 12.85
CA THR A 106 -4.77 0.46 12.89
C THR A 106 -3.66 0.14 11.91
N PHE A 107 -2.56 -0.42 12.39
CA PHE A 107 -1.43 -0.88 11.58
C PHE A 107 -1.64 -2.35 11.24
N LEU A 108 -1.88 -2.64 9.97
CA LEU A 108 -2.17 -3.97 9.46
C LEU A 108 -0.89 -4.67 9.01
N GLN A 109 -0.50 -5.72 9.75
CA GLN A 109 0.67 -6.54 9.44
C GLN A 109 0.55 -7.92 10.07
N ASP A 110 0.71 -8.99 9.29
CA ASP A 110 0.61 -10.38 9.72
C ASP A 110 -0.73 -10.73 10.42
N SER A 111 -1.79 -10.01 10.09
CA SER A 111 -3.16 -10.10 10.63
C SER A 111 -4.14 -9.71 9.54
N TYR A 112 -5.40 -9.61 9.88
CA TYR A 112 -6.43 -9.03 9.01
C TYR A 112 -7.26 -8.01 9.78
N GLU A 113 -7.97 -7.16 9.04
CA GLU A 113 -8.98 -6.25 9.54
C GLU A 113 -10.31 -6.53 8.86
N THR A 114 -11.39 -6.01 9.40
CA THR A 114 -12.73 -6.33 8.90
C THR A 114 -13.42 -5.11 8.32
N TYR A 115 -14.16 -5.34 7.24
CA TYR A 115 -15.08 -4.38 6.68
C TYR A 115 -16.34 -5.12 6.22
N GLN A 116 -17.49 -4.91 6.88
CA GLN A 116 -18.72 -5.68 6.65
C GLN A 116 -18.43 -7.20 6.73
N ASP A 117 -18.70 -7.96 5.66
CA ASP A 117 -18.44 -9.40 5.55
C ASP A 117 -17.08 -9.71 4.85
N TYR A 118 -16.26 -8.69 4.61
CA TYR A 118 -14.93 -8.83 4.04
C TYR A 118 -13.84 -8.86 5.11
N ALA A 119 -12.83 -9.69 4.87
CA ALA A 119 -11.54 -9.57 5.51
C ALA A 119 -10.59 -8.74 4.63
N LEU A 120 -10.03 -7.68 5.20
CA LEU A 120 -8.99 -6.86 4.59
C LEU A 120 -7.65 -7.44 4.99
N VAL A 121 -6.93 -8.02 4.05
CA VAL A 121 -5.61 -8.62 4.26
C VAL A 121 -4.55 -7.79 3.55
N GLY A 122 -3.33 -7.76 4.08
CA GLY A 122 -2.32 -6.94 3.41
C GLY A 122 -0.90 -7.18 3.89
N THR A 123 0.02 -6.82 3.01
CA THR A 123 1.45 -6.78 3.28
C THR A 123 2.11 -5.68 2.45
N LYS A 124 3.35 -5.34 2.79
CA LYS A 124 4.14 -4.44 1.95
C LYS A 124 4.28 -4.97 0.53
N GLY A 125 4.35 -6.29 0.36
CA GLY A 125 4.75 -6.90 -0.89
C GLY A 125 6.23 -6.66 -1.19
N PHE A 126 6.66 -7.06 -2.36
CA PHE A 126 7.95 -6.72 -2.92
C PHE A 126 7.93 -6.94 -4.44
N SER A 127 8.48 -5.98 -5.20
CA SER A 127 8.65 -6.14 -6.63
C SER A 127 9.78 -7.11 -6.91
N PHE A 128 9.49 -8.09 -7.75
CA PHE A 128 10.52 -8.86 -8.41
C PHE A 128 10.62 -8.36 -9.85
N GLU A 129 11.54 -7.43 -10.07
CA GLU A 129 11.79 -6.90 -11.43
C GLU A 129 12.70 -7.85 -12.24
N GLY A 130 13.13 -8.96 -11.62
CA GLY A 130 14.11 -9.88 -12.20
C GLY A 130 15.55 -9.42 -11.93
N PRO A 131 16.53 -10.19 -12.45
CA PRO A 131 17.95 -9.87 -12.31
C PRO A 131 18.40 -8.76 -13.25
N PHE A 132 17.49 -8.00 -13.85
CA PHE A 132 17.79 -7.00 -14.87
C PHE A 132 17.42 -5.59 -14.39
N TYR A 133 18.23 -4.63 -14.78
CA TYR A 133 17.94 -3.21 -14.64
C TYR A 133 17.27 -2.69 -15.90
N ILE A 134 16.22 -1.89 -15.74
CA ILE A 134 15.45 -1.32 -16.85
C ILE A 134 15.69 0.18 -16.90
N ASP A 135 15.95 0.74 -18.08
CA ASP A 135 16.03 2.18 -18.29
C ASP A 135 14.62 2.83 -18.34
N ARG A 136 14.57 4.15 -18.39
CA ARG A 136 13.32 4.91 -18.46
C ARG A 136 12.45 4.60 -19.70
N ARG A 137 12.97 3.83 -20.66
CA ARG A 137 12.29 3.41 -21.90
C ARG A 137 11.89 1.94 -21.84
N GLY A 138 12.02 1.29 -20.68
CA GLY A 138 11.71 -0.14 -20.51
C GLY A 138 12.75 -1.09 -21.13
N ARG A 139 13.95 -0.63 -21.45
CA ARG A 139 15.00 -1.48 -22.04
C ARG A 139 15.90 -2.04 -20.94
N ILE A 140 16.21 -3.33 -21.01
CA ILE A 140 17.17 -3.98 -20.12
C ILE A 140 18.56 -3.38 -20.36
N ILE A 141 19.16 -2.84 -19.30
CA ILE A 141 20.48 -2.18 -19.33
C ILE A 141 21.54 -2.86 -18.46
N GLY A 142 21.15 -3.89 -17.71
CA GLY A 142 22.08 -4.62 -16.87
C GLY A 142 21.45 -5.87 -16.27
N TRP A 143 22.31 -6.72 -15.70
CA TRP A 143 21.93 -7.99 -15.07
C TRP A 143 22.70 -8.17 -13.77
N ASP A 144 22.07 -8.66 -12.70
CA ASP A 144 22.67 -8.94 -11.40
C ASP A 144 21.98 -10.14 -10.73
N GLU A 145 22.62 -11.30 -10.74
CA GLU A 145 22.10 -12.54 -10.18
C GLU A 145 21.98 -12.49 -8.64
N ASP A 146 22.88 -11.78 -7.94
CA ASP A 146 22.80 -11.60 -6.48
C ASP A 146 21.59 -10.77 -6.09
N ALA A 147 21.24 -9.76 -6.89
CA ALA A 147 20.02 -8.99 -6.71
C ALA A 147 18.76 -9.84 -6.91
N GLU A 148 18.78 -10.77 -7.86
CA GLU A 148 17.68 -11.74 -8.08
C GLU A 148 17.44 -12.59 -6.84
N ASP A 149 18.48 -13.23 -6.31
CA ASP A 149 18.37 -14.09 -5.14
C ASP A 149 17.92 -13.34 -3.89
N HIS A 150 18.39 -12.10 -3.71
CA HIS A 150 17.94 -11.25 -2.62
C HIS A 150 16.45 -10.91 -2.76
N SER A 151 16.01 -10.52 -3.95
CA SER A 151 14.62 -10.16 -4.24
C SER A 151 13.68 -11.36 -4.04
N LYS A 152 14.06 -12.55 -4.48
CA LYS A 152 13.30 -13.80 -4.26
C LYS A 152 13.05 -14.06 -2.77
N LYS A 153 14.06 -13.92 -1.92
CA LYS A 153 13.92 -14.08 -0.46
C LYS A 153 12.97 -13.06 0.16
N LEU A 154 12.99 -11.82 -0.35
CA LEU A 154 12.09 -10.77 0.12
C LEU A 154 10.64 -11.02 -0.32
N VAL A 155 10.44 -11.43 -1.58
CA VAL A 155 9.12 -11.83 -2.10
C VAL A 155 8.56 -12.97 -1.27
N GLU A 156 9.32 -14.05 -1.07
CA GLU A 156 8.89 -15.21 -0.30
C GLU A 156 8.47 -14.83 1.13
N ARG A 157 9.25 -13.98 1.79
CA ARG A 157 8.90 -13.49 3.13
C ARG A 157 7.58 -12.71 3.14
N GLU A 158 7.33 -11.87 2.16
CA GLU A 158 6.07 -11.09 2.10
C GLU A 158 4.88 -12.00 1.72
N LEU A 159 5.10 -13.02 0.89
CA LEU A 159 4.08 -14.05 0.60
C LEU A 159 3.69 -14.85 1.85
N GLN A 160 4.66 -15.25 2.67
CA GLN A 160 4.40 -15.96 3.93
C GLN A 160 3.58 -15.11 4.90
N ARG A 161 3.86 -13.81 4.99
CA ARG A 161 3.10 -12.85 5.80
C ARG A 161 1.67 -12.71 5.31
N LEU A 162 1.51 -12.55 4.00
CA LEU A 162 0.19 -12.41 3.40
C LEU A 162 -0.64 -13.69 3.57
N ARG A 163 -0.04 -14.87 3.35
CA ARG A 163 -0.68 -16.17 3.60
C ARG A 163 -1.16 -16.28 5.04
N LYS A 164 -0.33 -15.88 6.01
CA LYS A 164 -0.73 -15.87 7.42
C LYS A 164 -1.97 -15.02 7.65
N SER A 165 -2.06 -13.84 7.02
CA SER A 165 -3.24 -12.96 7.14
C SER A 165 -4.51 -13.63 6.59
N PHE A 166 -4.42 -14.26 5.42
CA PHE A 166 -5.51 -15.02 4.83
C PHE A 166 -5.94 -16.20 5.70
N GLU A 167 -4.99 -17.00 6.19
CA GLU A 167 -5.30 -18.19 7.00
C GLU A 167 -5.96 -17.81 8.34
N LEU A 168 -5.56 -16.71 8.96
CA LEU A 168 -6.22 -16.18 10.15
C LEU A 168 -7.67 -15.78 9.86
N ALA A 169 -7.89 -15.01 8.80
CA ALA A 169 -9.24 -14.59 8.42
C ALA A 169 -10.13 -15.78 8.04
N LYS A 170 -9.59 -16.76 7.31
CA LYS A 170 -10.29 -18.01 6.97
C LYS A 170 -10.65 -18.84 8.19
N ALA A 171 -9.74 -18.94 9.17
CA ALA A 171 -10.00 -19.66 10.43
C ALA A 171 -11.14 -19.02 11.24
N ASP A 172 -11.30 -17.68 11.14
CA ASP A 172 -12.38 -16.93 11.77
C ASP A 172 -13.68 -16.90 10.91
N GLY A 173 -13.70 -17.65 9.78
CA GLY A 173 -14.91 -17.89 8.97
C GLY A 173 -15.12 -16.92 7.81
N TYR A 174 -14.19 -16.00 7.53
CA TYR A 174 -14.29 -15.10 6.38
C TYR A 174 -14.11 -15.86 5.07
N GLN A 175 -14.91 -15.48 4.06
CA GLN A 175 -14.89 -16.05 2.72
C GLN A 175 -14.69 -14.99 1.62
N LYS A 176 -14.81 -13.71 1.97
CA LYS A 176 -14.64 -12.58 1.08
C LYS A 176 -13.40 -11.80 1.46
N TYR A 177 -12.55 -11.51 0.50
CA TYR A 177 -11.27 -10.89 0.76
C TYR A 177 -11.01 -9.71 -0.18
N ILE A 178 -10.41 -8.65 0.39
CA ILE A 178 -9.74 -7.59 -0.37
C ILE A 178 -8.28 -7.59 0.06
N MET A 179 -7.40 -7.69 -0.92
CA MET A 179 -5.96 -7.77 -0.71
C MET A 179 -5.31 -6.41 -0.95
N PHE A 180 -4.54 -5.95 0.02
CA PHE A 180 -3.79 -4.70 -0.05
C PHE A 180 -2.29 -4.97 -0.12
N LEU A 181 -1.64 -4.41 -1.10
CA LEU A 181 -0.20 -4.39 -1.27
C LEU A 181 0.30 -2.95 -1.33
N HIS A 182 1.55 -2.72 -0.94
CA HIS A 182 2.19 -1.47 -1.31
C HIS A 182 2.89 -1.61 -2.66
N TYR A 183 3.80 -2.60 -2.80
CA TYR A 183 4.39 -2.90 -4.10
C TYR A 183 3.38 -3.45 -5.10
N PRO A 184 3.58 -3.20 -6.40
CA PRO A 184 2.72 -3.76 -7.44
C PRO A 184 2.73 -5.29 -7.42
N PRO A 185 1.60 -5.95 -7.76
CA PRO A 185 1.48 -7.40 -7.74
C PRO A 185 2.28 -8.11 -8.82
N THR A 186 2.63 -7.42 -9.91
CA THR A 186 3.43 -7.96 -11.02
C THR A 186 4.54 -6.98 -11.41
N ASN A 187 5.45 -7.41 -12.28
CA ASN A 187 6.40 -6.53 -12.94
C ASN A 187 5.75 -5.81 -14.14
N ILE A 188 6.53 -4.98 -14.84
CA ILE A 188 6.07 -4.20 -16.00
C ILE A 188 5.65 -5.07 -17.21
N LEU A 189 6.01 -6.35 -17.24
CA LEU A 189 5.60 -7.31 -18.26
C LEU A 189 4.29 -8.01 -17.88
N GLU A 190 3.69 -7.64 -16.74
CA GLU A 190 2.47 -8.24 -16.19
C GLU A 190 2.59 -9.75 -15.97
N GLU A 191 3.81 -10.23 -15.71
CA GLU A 191 4.07 -11.64 -15.46
C GLU A 191 3.40 -12.11 -14.16
N ARG A 192 2.90 -13.32 -14.20
CA ARG A 192 2.30 -13.97 -13.03
C ARG A 192 3.29 -14.04 -11.87
N SER A 193 2.82 -13.73 -10.69
CA SER A 193 3.62 -13.72 -9.45
C SER A 193 2.96 -14.52 -8.35
N GLY A 194 3.68 -14.81 -7.27
CA GLY A 194 3.10 -15.43 -6.08
C GLY A 194 1.99 -14.59 -5.45
N PHE A 195 1.97 -13.26 -5.64
CA PHE A 195 0.88 -12.39 -5.18
C PHE A 195 -0.39 -12.57 -6.02
N THR A 196 -0.28 -12.70 -7.35
CA THR A 196 -1.43 -13.02 -8.19
C THR A 196 -1.94 -14.42 -7.94
N ASP A 197 -1.04 -15.39 -7.70
CA ASP A 197 -1.40 -16.77 -7.36
C ASP A 197 -2.18 -16.83 -6.05
N MET A 198 -1.75 -16.08 -5.05
CA MET A 198 -2.42 -16.03 -3.75
C MET A 198 -3.79 -15.34 -3.84
N ALA A 199 -3.92 -14.28 -4.66
CA ALA A 199 -5.21 -13.68 -4.92
C ALA A 199 -6.20 -14.68 -5.57
N GLU A 200 -5.72 -15.55 -6.46
CA GLU A 200 -6.50 -16.63 -7.05
C GLU A 200 -6.83 -17.73 -6.02
N GLU A 201 -5.84 -18.18 -5.25
CA GLU A 201 -5.99 -19.26 -4.25
C GLU A 201 -7.06 -18.95 -3.18
N TYR A 202 -7.11 -17.71 -2.71
CA TYR A 202 -8.07 -17.29 -1.67
C TYR A 202 -9.31 -16.58 -2.25
N ASP A 203 -9.45 -16.52 -3.55
CA ASP A 203 -10.57 -15.85 -4.23
C ASP A 203 -10.74 -14.37 -3.80
N ALA A 204 -9.63 -13.65 -3.69
CA ALA A 204 -9.68 -12.23 -3.36
C ALA A 204 -10.37 -11.45 -4.50
N GLU A 205 -11.47 -10.77 -4.20
CA GLU A 205 -12.27 -10.06 -5.22
C GLU A 205 -11.51 -8.88 -5.83
N GLN A 206 -10.72 -8.20 -5.00
CA GLN A 206 -9.94 -7.04 -5.45
C GLN A 206 -8.52 -7.10 -4.87
N VAL A 207 -7.57 -6.65 -5.68
CA VAL A 207 -6.16 -6.43 -5.29
C VAL A 207 -5.86 -4.94 -5.46
N ILE A 208 -5.59 -4.29 -4.34
CA ILE A 208 -5.33 -2.85 -4.27
C ILE A 208 -3.84 -2.66 -4.03
N TYR A 209 -3.17 -1.84 -4.84
CA TYR A 209 -1.72 -1.60 -4.71
C TYR A 209 -1.36 -0.14 -4.97
N ALA A 210 -0.17 0.26 -4.52
CA ALA A 210 0.37 1.62 -4.63
C ALA A 210 1.79 1.61 -5.23
N HIS A 211 2.72 2.41 -4.74
CA HIS A 211 4.15 2.45 -5.11
C HIS A 211 4.45 2.96 -6.52
N CYS A 212 3.63 2.67 -7.51
CA CYS A 212 3.81 3.13 -8.89
C CYS A 212 3.37 4.58 -9.01
N HIS A 213 4.18 5.52 -8.54
CA HIS A 213 3.94 6.96 -8.64
C HIS A 213 4.85 7.64 -9.68
N GLY A 214 4.36 8.75 -10.28
CA GLY A 214 4.90 9.35 -11.48
C GLY A 214 4.28 8.76 -12.75
N GLU A 215 3.88 9.61 -13.71
CA GLU A 215 3.13 9.22 -14.92
C GLU A 215 3.78 8.07 -15.71
N SER A 216 5.11 7.99 -15.71
CA SER A 216 5.84 6.92 -16.41
C SER A 216 5.72 5.55 -15.75
N ARG A 217 5.19 5.48 -14.51
CA ARG A 217 5.08 4.24 -13.74
C ARG A 217 3.64 3.78 -13.49
N PHE A 218 2.66 4.54 -13.90
CA PHE A 218 1.24 4.19 -13.67
C PHE A 218 0.80 2.89 -14.35
N HIS A 219 1.59 2.39 -15.28
CA HIS A 219 1.34 1.15 -16.01
C HIS A 219 2.39 0.07 -15.74
N ASP A 220 3.11 0.14 -14.62
CA ASP A 220 4.15 -0.83 -14.26
C ASP A 220 3.59 -2.16 -13.73
N SER A 221 2.27 -2.36 -13.75
CA SER A 221 1.62 -3.60 -13.29
C SER A 221 0.21 -3.74 -13.84
N ILE A 222 -0.38 -4.89 -13.62
CA ILE A 222 -1.78 -5.21 -14.01
C ILE A 222 -2.74 -4.15 -13.46
N HIS A 223 -3.62 -3.65 -14.32
CA HIS A 223 -4.69 -2.72 -13.98
C HIS A 223 -6.00 -3.16 -14.62
N GLY A 224 -7.09 -3.10 -13.83
CA GLY A 224 -8.42 -3.54 -14.29
C GLY A 224 -8.69 -5.01 -13.99
N GLU A 225 -9.49 -5.66 -14.80
CA GLU A 225 -9.85 -7.06 -14.60
C GLU A 225 -8.75 -7.99 -15.14
N TYR A 226 -8.29 -8.91 -14.29
CA TYR A 226 -7.36 -9.96 -14.65
C TYR A 226 -7.75 -11.25 -13.93
N ARG A 227 -8.04 -12.31 -14.69
CA ARG A 227 -8.44 -13.64 -14.19
C ARG A 227 -9.58 -13.58 -13.16
N GLY A 228 -10.61 -12.78 -13.45
CA GLY A 228 -11.79 -12.63 -12.61
C GLY A 228 -11.60 -11.85 -11.34
N ARG A 229 -10.47 -11.12 -11.16
CA ARG A 229 -10.19 -10.23 -10.04
C ARG A 229 -9.92 -8.82 -10.54
N ILE A 230 -10.22 -7.84 -9.71
CA ILE A 230 -10.03 -6.44 -10.06
C ILE A 230 -8.76 -5.90 -9.40
N TYR A 231 -7.80 -5.47 -10.22
CA TYR A 231 -6.54 -4.85 -9.78
C TYR A 231 -6.62 -3.33 -9.89
N ARG A 232 -6.26 -2.62 -8.83
CA ARG A 232 -6.39 -1.16 -8.76
C ARG A 232 -5.13 -0.51 -8.20
N LEU A 233 -4.54 0.38 -8.99
CA LEU A 233 -3.51 1.30 -8.50
C LEU A 233 -4.17 2.42 -7.69
N VAL A 234 -3.63 2.69 -6.50
CA VAL A 234 -4.14 3.74 -5.61
C VAL A 234 -3.05 4.74 -5.16
N SER A 235 -1.97 4.88 -5.94
CA SER A 235 -0.98 5.93 -5.67
C SER A 235 -1.61 7.32 -5.66
N GLY A 236 -1.22 8.16 -4.70
CA GLY A 236 -1.86 9.45 -4.43
C GLY A 236 -1.84 10.40 -5.61
N ASP A 237 -0.73 10.49 -6.34
CA ASP A 237 -0.58 11.31 -7.55
C ASP A 237 -1.41 10.78 -8.73
N TYR A 238 -1.47 9.45 -8.90
CA TYR A 238 -2.35 8.80 -9.89
C TYR A 238 -3.82 9.17 -9.65
N LEU A 239 -4.28 9.09 -8.40
CA LEU A 239 -5.63 9.43 -7.99
C LEU A 239 -5.87 10.94 -7.85
N ARG A 240 -4.85 11.77 -8.10
CA ARG A 240 -4.91 13.23 -7.90
C ARG A 240 -5.42 13.60 -6.51
N TRP A 241 -4.94 12.83 -5.51
CA TRP A 241 -5.25 13.02 -4.07
C TRP A 241 -6.73 12.85 -3.71
N LYS A 242 -7.47 12.07 -4.49
CA LYS A 242 -8.86 11.70 -4.20
C LYS A 242 -8.91 10.21 -3.84
N PRO A 243 -9.22 9.85 -2.58
CA PRO A 243 -9.38 8.44 -2.23
C PRO A 243 -10.32 7.70 -3.17
N LEU A 244 -9.90 6.51 -3.62
CA LEU A 244 -10.72 5.67 -4.48
C LEU A 244 -11.73 4.90 -3.63
N LYS A 245 -13.01 4.95 -3.99
CA LYS A 245 -14.02 4.08 -3.38
C LYS A 245 -13.83 2.65 -3.87
N ILE A 246 -13.69 1.71 -2.94
CA ILE A 246 -13.48 0.28 -3.18
C ILE A 246 -14.80 -0.48 -3.02
N LEU A 247 -15.54 -0.20 -1.95
CA LEU A 247 -16.87 -0.78 -1.66
C LEU A 247 -17.82 0.29 -1.10
N ASP A 248 -19.12 0.02 -1.19
CA ASP A 248 -20.21 0.76 -0.54
C ASP A 248 -20.48 0.25 0.86
#